data_19143250b547310e1e8edbabb4393b1d
#
_entry.id   19143250b547310e1e8edbabb4393b1d
#
_cell.length_a   1.000
_cell.length_b   1.000
_cell.length_c   1.000
_cell.angle_alpha   90.00
_cell.angle_beta   90.00
_cell.angle_gamma   90.00
#
_symmetry.space_group_name_H-M   'P 1'
#
loop_
_entity.id
_entity.type
_entity.pdbx_description
1 polymer ?
#
loop_
_entity_poly.entity_id
_entity_poly.type
_entity_poly.pdbx_seq_one_letter_code
_entity_poly.pdbx_strand_id
1 'polypeptide(L)'
;ETYKTTGSVAWNSVSDFEGHLNQIITQKWLAVYPNGVEAWSEFRRTGYPKLSPVKQSLEPTIKAENGEFIKKLRYVDDELRENPNATSSGLNQGKGDGLNVRVWWDTKRYK
;
A
#
# COMPACT_ATOMS: atom_id res chain seq x y z
N GLU A 1 21.05 21.67 11.02
CA GLU A 1 21.78 21.12 9.84
C GLU A 1 22.26 19.69 10.05
N THR A 2 22.63 19.30 11.24
CA THR A 2 23.12 17.94 11.59
C THR A 2 22.10 16.84 11.25
N TYR A 3 20.80 17.11 11.37
CA TYR A 3 19.73 16.16 11.07
C TYR A 3 19.79 15.62 9.62
N LYS A 4 20.19 16.46 8.64
CA LYS A 4 20.25 16.08 7.23
C LYS A 4 21.51 15.30 6.84
N THR A 5 22.55 15.40 7.65
CA THR A 5 23.89 14.89 7.32
C THR A 5 24.32 13.70 8.15
N THR A 6 23.61 13.41 9.26
CA THR A 6 23.98 12.33 10.17
C THR A 6 22.74 11.54 10.61
N GLY A 7 22.95 10.32 11.07
CA GLY A 7 21.89 9.46 11.56
C GLY A 7 21.10 8.73 10.47
N SER A 8 19.98 8.15 10.84
CA SER A 8 19.15 7.28 9.97
C SER A 8 18.47 8.01 8.80
N VAL A 9 18.44 9.34 8.82
CA VAL A 9 17.80 10.17 7.77
C VAL A 9 18.82 10.77 6.80
N ALA A 10 20.12 10.61 7.08
CA ALA A 10 21.18 11.10 6.20
C ALA A 10 21.07 10.47 4.81
N TRP A 11 21.24 11.29 3.76
CA TRP A 11 21.23 10.78 2.40
C TRP A 11 22.40 9.82 2.16
N ASN A 12 22.09 8.61 1.74
CA ASN A 12 23.09 7.62 1.38
C ASN A 12 23.39 7.70 -0.13
N SER A 13 24.43 8.43 -0.50
CA SER A 13 24.81 8.64 -1.90
C SER A 13 25.33 7.39 -2.62
N VAL A 14 25.67 6.34 -1.90
CA VAL A 14 26.15 5.06 -2.46
C VAL A 14 25.06 3.98 -2.53
N SER A 15 23.82 4.33 -2.16
CA SER A 15 22.69 3.40 -2.26
C SER A 15 22.29 3.20 -3.73
N ASP A 16 21.68 2.07 -4.01
CA ASP A 16 21.05 1.81 -5.29
C ASP A 16 19.72 2.57 -5.44
N PHE A 17 19.06 2.40 -6.58
CA PHE A 17 17.77 3.04 -6.86
C PHE A 17 16.72 2.72 -5.79
N GLU A 18 16.62 1.47 -5.36
CA GLU A 18 15.62 1.05 -4.36
C GLU A 18 15.93 1.66 -2.98
N GLY A 19 17.20 1.74 -2.62
CA GLY A 19 17.62 2.40 -1.39
C GLY A 19 17.29 3.89 -1.39
N HIS A 20 17.56 4.59 -2.49
CA HIS A 20 17.20 6.00 -2.65
C HIS A 20 15.67 6.18 -2.62
N LEU A 21 14.93 5.35 -3.33
CA LEU A 21 13.47 5.38 -3.33
C LEU A 21 12.92 5.20 -1.91
N ASN A 22 13.43 4.22 -1.17
CA ASN A 22 13.03 4.00 0.23
C ASN A 22 13.29 5.23 1.10
N GLN A 23 14.45 5.86 0.99
CA GLN A 23 14.77 7.07 1.76
C GLN A 23 13.80 8.22 1.43
N ILE A 24 13.57 8.50 0.14
CA ILE A 24 12.68 9.57 -0.31
C ILE A 24 11.25 9.31 0.15
N ILE A 25 10.73 8.11 -0.08
CA ILE A 25 9.33 7.79 0.25
C ILE A 25 9.13 7.75 1.77
N THR A 26 10.09 7.30 2.54
CA THR A 26 10.01 7.35 4.00
C THR A 26 9.90 8.78 4.51
N GLN A 27 10.70 9.71 3.99
CA GLN A 27 10.59 11.13 4.35
C GLN A 27 9.26 11.74 3.87
N LYS A 28 8.83 11.41 2.65
CA LYS A 28 7.51 11.83 2.14
C LYS A 28 6.39 11.32 3.03
N TRP A 29 6.43 10.05 3.44
CA TRP A 29 5.41 9.43 4.30
C TRP A 29 5.25 10.18 5.63
N LEU A 30 6.35 10.62 6.22
CA LEU A 30 6.32 11.46 7.42
C LEU A 30 5.78 12.87 7.13
N ALA A 31 6.19 13.46 6.01
CA ALA A 31 5.82 14.82 5.64
C ALA A 31 4.33 15.00 5.28
N VAL A 32 3.68 13.95 4.76
CA VAL A 32 2.25 14.01 4.39
C VAL A 32 1.30 13.85 5.58
N TYR A 33 1.81 13.68 6.79
CA TYR A 33 0.97 13.63 7.99
C TYR A 33 0.19 14.96 8.17
N PRO A 34 -1.14 14.93 8.43
CA PRO A 34 -1.98 13.77 8.76
C PRO A 34 -2.77 13.18 7.57
N ASN A 35 -2.34 13.39 6.33
CA ASN A 35 -3.04 12.87 5.15
C ASN A 35 -2.79 11.36 4.96
N GLY A 36 -3.57 10.54 5.67
CA GLY A 36 -3.43 9.08 5.63
C GLY A 36 -3.74 8.47 4.27
N VAL A 37 -4.60 9.08 3.46
CA VAL A 37 -4.95 8.58 2.11
C VAL A 37 -3.77 8.70 1.16
N GLU A 38 -3.07 9.83 1.20
CA GLU A 38 -1.84 10.04 0.41
C GLU A 38 -0.73 9.08 0.86
N ALA A 39 -0.51 8.96 2.17
CA ALA A 39 0.47 8.05 2.73
C ALA A 39 0.20 6.59 2.31
N TRP A 40 -1.05 6.14 2.39
CA TRP A 40 -1.45 4.80 1.96
C TRP A 40 -1.29 4.60 0.44
N SER A 41 -1.59 5.61 -0.36
CA SER A 41 -1.45 5.55 -1.81
C SER A 41 0.02 5.39 -2.23
N GLU A 42 0.92 6.16 -1.60
CA GLU A 42 2.37 6.04 -1.81
C GLU A 42 2.91 4.68 -1.38
N PHE A 43 2.47 4.19 -0.22
CA PHE A 43 2.85 2.86 0.24
C PHE A 43 2.42 1.77 -0.75
N ARG A 44 1.19 1.80 -1.26
CA ARG A 44 0.72 0.85 -2.27
C ARG A 44 1.50 0.93 -3.57
N ARG A 45 1.86 2.15 -3.99
CA ARG A 45 2.59 2.39 -5.22
C ARG A 45 4.03 1.90 -5.15
N THR A 46 4.71 2.11 -4.02
CA THR A 46 6.16 1.92 -3.90
C THR A 46 6.57 0.74 -3.01
N GLY A 47 5.73 0.32 -2.09
CA GLY A 47 6.08 -0.64 -1.05
C GLY A 47 6.92 -0.05 0.08
N TYR A 48 7.07 1.28 0.11
CA TYR A 48 7.82 2.01 1.14
C TYR A 48 6.93 3.00 1.88
N PRO A 49 7.27 3.34 3.15
CA PRO A 49 8.32 2.72 3.97
C PRO A 49 8.06 1.24 4.26
N LYS A 50 9.06 0.51 4.74
CA LYS A 50 8.88 -0.88 5.17
C LYS A 50 8.10 -0.93 6.48
N LEU A 51 6.77 -0.95 6.36
CA LEU A 51 5.86 -1.02 7.51
C LEU A 51 5.78 -2.45 8.05
N SER A 52 5.56 -2.55 9.36
CA SER A 52 5.23 -3.84 9.96
C SER A 52 3.81 -4.26 9.57
N PRO A 53 3.61 -5.49 9.07
CA PRO A 53 2.27 -5.98 8.77
C PRO A 53 1.44 -6.13 10.03
N VAL A 54 0.11 -6.16 9.86
CA VAL A 54 -0.79 -6.48 10.96
C VAL A 54 -0.51 -7.89 11.48
N LYS A 55 -0.50 -8.04 12.79
CA LYS A 55 -0.26 -9.36 13.41
C LYS A 55 -1.52 -10.23 13.43
N GLN A 56 -2.68 -9.61 13.44
CA GLN A 56 -3.96 -10.29 13.48
C GLN A 56 -4.99 -9.46 12.71
N SER A 57 -5.81 -10.11 11.93
CA SER A 57 -6.89 -9.48 11.18
C SER A 57 -8.20 -10.25 11.40
N LEU A 58 -9.29 -9.52 11.63
CA LEU A 58 -10.66 -10.09 11.64
C LEU A 58 -11.23 -10.15 10.21
N GLU A 59 -10.59 -9.51 9.26
CA GLU A 59 -10.98 -9.49 7.85
C GLU A 59 -10.46 -10.75 7.16
N PRO A 60 -11.33 -11.65 6.68
CA PRO A 60 -10.93 -12.96 6.17
C PRO A 60 -10.09 -12.89 4.89
N THR A 61 -10.16 -11.78 4.15
CA THR A 61 -9.38 -11.59 2.92
C THR A 61 -7.96 -11.08 3.16
N ILE A 62 -7.62 -10.68 4.40
CA ILE A 62 -6.28 -10.25 4.80
C ILE A 62 -5.62 -11.36 5.61
N LYS A 63 -4.66 -12.01 5.02
CA LYS A 63 -3.87 -13.06 5.65
C LYS A 63 -2.70 -12.43 6.41
N ALA A 64 -2.91 -12.15 7.69
CA ALA A 64 -1.93 -11.51 8.56
C ALA A 64 -0.63 -12.35 8.65
N GLU A 65 -0.75 -13.66 8.68
CA GLU A 65 0.37 -14.61 8.67
C GLU A 65 1.26 -14.50 7.42
N ASN A 66 0.71 -13.99 6.31
CA ASN A 66 1.45 -13.75 5.06
C ASN A 66 1.99 -12.31 4.95
N GLY A 67 1.81 -11.50 5.98
CA GLY A 67 2.22 -10.10 5.96
C GLY A 67 1.42 -9.23 4.99
N GLU A 68 0.16 -9.58 4.73
CA GLU A 68 -0.68 -8.85 3.80
C GLU A 68 -1.14 -7.51 4.36
N PHE A 69 -1.29 -6.54 3.45
CA PHE A 69 -1.83 -5.21 3.71
C PHE A 69 -3.08 -4.97 2.89
N ILE A 70 -3.92 -4.04 3.34
CA ILE A 70 -5.07 -3.55 2.58
C ILE A 70 -4.58 -2.84 1.31
N LYS A 71 -5.03 -3.31 0.14
CA LYS A 71 -4.63 -2.81 -1.17
C LYS A 71 -5.72 -2.02 -1.88
N LYS A 72 -6.98 -2.26 -1.51
CA LYS A 72 -8.13 -1.47 -1.98
C LYS A 72 -9.20 -1.43 -0.90
N LEU A 73 -10.18 -0.56 -1.04
CA LEU A 73 -11.43 -0.63 -0.29
C LEU A 73 -12.41 -1.55 -1.02
N ARG A 74 -13.34 -2.14 -0.28
CA ARG A 74 -14.46 -2.88 -0.88
C ARG A 74 -15.40 -1.94 -1.62
N TYR A 75 -16.13 -2.50 -2.55
CA TYR A 75 -17.28 -1.82 -3.11
C TYR A 75 -18.35 -1.67 -2.04
N VAL A 76 -19.19 -0.64 -2.16
CA VAL A 76 -20.32 -0.45 -1.26
C VAL A 76 -21.39 -1.52 -1.51
N ASP A 77 -22.11 -1.90 -0.47
CA ASP A 77 -23.10 -2.97 -0.55
C ASP A 77 -24.22 -2.67 -1.55
N ASP A 78 -24.59 -1.41 -1.70
CA ASP A 78 -25.59 -0.98 -2.69
C ASP A 78 -25.14 -1.26 -4.12
N GLU A 79 -23.87 -0.99 -4.44
CA GLU A 79 -23.29 -1.33 -5.75
C GLU A 79 -23.32 -2.84 -6.00
N LEU A 80 -22.97 -3.64 -5.00
CA LEU A 80 -22.99 -5.10 -5.12
C LEU A 80 -24.39 -5.68 -5.27
N ARG A 81 -25.40 -5.02 -4.70
CA ARG A 81 -26.79 -5.48 -4.73
C ARG A 81 -27.52 -5.05 -6.01
N GLU A 82 -27.29 -3.83 -6.48
CA GLU A 82 -28.12 -3.20 -7.50
C GLU A 82 -27.50 -3.22 -8.90
N ASN A 83 -26.18 -3.36 -8.98
CA ASN A 83 -25.50 -3.44 -10.26
C ASN A 83 -25.35 -4.90 -10.72
N PRO A 84 -26.07 -5.33 -11.77
CA PRO A 84 -25.99 -6.71 -12.26
C PRO A 84 -24.61 -7.10 -12.78
N ASN A 85 -23.75 -6.12 -13.09
CA ASN A 85 -22.37 -6.35 -13.51
C ASN A 85 -21.40 -6.49 -12.33
N ALA A 86 -21.83 -6.18 -11.11
CA ALA A 86 -21.03 -6.33 -9.89
C ALA A 86 -20.95 -7.80 -9.43
N THR A 87 -20.72 -8.71 -10.36
CA THR A 87 -20.52 -10.14 -10.07
C THR A 87 -19.05 -10.42 -9.77
N SER A 88 -18.78 -11.53 -9.13
CA SER A 88 -17.40 -11.94 -8.84
C SER A 88 -16.52 -12.07 -10.10
N SER A 89 -17.13 -12.35 -11.25
CA SER A 89 -16.44 -12.38 -12.55
C SER A 89 -16.21 -11.00 -13.16
N GLY A 90 -17.03 -10.00 -12.83
CA GLY A 90 -16.92 -8.63 -13.32
C GLY A 90 -16.07 -7.74 -12.41
N LEU A 91 -16.13 -7.96 -11.10
CA LEU A 91 -15.43 -7.13 -10.12
C LEU A 91 -13.91 -7.24 -10.27
N ASN A 92 -13.28 -6.08 -10.41
CA ASN A 92 -11.83 -5.95 -10.44
C ASN A 92 -11.15 -6.95 -11.41
N GLN A 93 -11.70 -7.07 -12.62
CA GLN A 93 -11.19 -7.98 -13.67
C GLN A 93 -11.20 -9.46 -13.25
N GLY A 94 -12.24 -9.89 -12.57
CA GLY A 94 -12.40 -11.27 -12.10
C GLY A 94 -11.64 -11.63 -10.84
N LYS A 95 -11.01 -10.65 -10.19
CA LYS A 95 -10.27 -10.87 -8.93
C LYS A 95 -11.12 -10.73 -7.67
N GLY A 96 -12.38 -10.35 -7.83
CA GLY A 96 -13.33 -10.19 -6.73
C GLY A 96 -13.11 -8.93 -5.89
N ASP A 97 -13.76 -8.88 -4.74
CA ASP A 97 -13.82 -7.70 -3.87
C ASP A 97 -12.99 -7.80 -2.57
N GLY A 98 -12.01 -8.68 -2.51
CA GLY A 98 -11.12 -8.80 -1.35
C GLY A 98 -10.28 -7.54 -1.12
N LEU A 99 -10.03 -7.19 0.15
CA LEU A 99 -9.17 -6.05 0.49
C LEU A 99 -7.71 -6.26 0.08
N ASN A 100 -7.27 -7.51 -0.07
CA ASN A 100 -5.93 -7.87 -0.51
C ASN A 100 -5.75 -7.88 -2.03
N VAL A 101 -6.81 -7.62 -2.79
CA VAL A 101 -6.75 -7.60 -4.25
C VAL A 101 -6.12 -6.31 -4.75
N ARG A 102 -5.13 -6.43 -5.63
CA ARG A 102 -4.47 -5.27 -6.24
C ARG A 102 -5.37 -4.60 -7.27
N VAL A 103 -5.35 -3.29 -7.29
CA VAL A 103 -5.99 -2.51 -8.37
C VAL A 103 -5.16 -2.62 -9.65
N TRP A 104 -5.75 -2.27 -10.81
CA TRP A 104 -5.14 -2.49 -12.13
C TRP A 104 -3.77 -1.84 -12.32
N TRP A 105 -3.52 -0.69 -11.72
CA TRP A 105 -2.26 0.05 -11.82
C TRP A 105 -1.19 -0.43 -10.83
N ASP A 106 -1.56 -1.22 -9.83
CA ASP A 106 -0.63 -1.82 -8.87
C ASP A 106 0.02 -3.07 -9.46
N THR A 107 1.06 -2.89 -10.23
CA THR A 107 1.68 -3.89 -11.10
C THR A 107 2.69 -4.81 -10.42
N LYS A 108 2.73 -4.91 -9.11
CA LYS A 108 3.71 -5.72 -8.34
C LYS A 108 5.17 -5.28 -8.52
N ARG A 109 5.39 -4.03 -8.85
CA ARG A 109 6.73 -3.51 -9.10
C ARG A 109 7.65 -3.63 -7.88
N TYR A 110 7.05 -3.65 -6.69
CA TYR A 110 7.77 -3.73 -5.41
C TYR A 110 7.26 -4.95 -4.65
N LYS A 111 8.19 -5.82 -4.28
CA LYS A 111 7.94 -7.03 -3.47
C LYS A 111 8.21 -6.76 -2.00
#